data_99e2666b51957fa55bce7a7de73c89a3
#
_entry.id   99e2666b51957fa55bce7a7de73c89a3
#
_cell.length_a   1.000
_cell.length_b   1.000
_cell.length_c   1.000
_cell.angle_alpha   90.00
_cell.angle_beta   90.00
_cell.angle_gamma   90.00
#
_symmetry.space_group_name_H-M   'P 1'
#
loop_
_entity.id
_entity.type
_entity.pdbx_description
1 polymer ?
#
loop_
_entity_poly.entity_id
_entity_poly.type
_entity_poly.pdbx_seq_one_letter_code
_entity_poly.pdbx_strand_id
1 'polypeptide(L)'
;MAISKFLDPKNDVAFRRIFGTERNKDILIHFINDVLELKGANKIQEVTFLSPIQEPEIVAKKQSMVDVLCKDQNGVQIIIEMQVSPQEGFEKRAQYYAAKAYSRQLNKGKIEGCRYQDLKAVIFIAIIDNIIFKDKIFYK
;
A
#
# COMPACT_ATOMS: atom_id res chain seq x y z
N MET A 1 -20.09 14.45 -26.11
CA MET A 1 -19.03 14.09 -25.14
C MET A 1 -18.22 12.92 -25.71
N ALA A 2 -16.95 13.12 -25.97
CA ALA A 2 -16.10 12.02 -26.42
C ALA A 2 -15.91 11.03 -25.25
N ILE A 3 -16.37 9.80 -25.43
CA ILE A 3 -16.10 8.72 -24.46
C ILE A 3 -14.61 8.40 -24.57
N SER A 4 -13.88 8.58 -23.47
CA SER A 4 -12.47 8.17 -23.42
C SER A 4 -12.36 6.69 -23.76
N LYS A 5 -11.53 6.36 -24.73
CA LYS A 5 -11.23 4.98 -25.14
C LYS A 5 -10.42 4.23 -24.09
N PHE A 6 -9.83 4.95 -23.15
CA PHE A 6 -8.96 4.40 -22.12
C PHE A 6 -9.56 4.65 -20.74
N LEU A 7 -9.40 3.68 -19.86
CA LEU A 7 -9.74 3.83 -18.45
C LEU A 7 -8.80 4.84 -17.78
N ASP A 8 -9.38 5.74 -16.98
CA ASP A 8 -8.58 6.60 -16.13
C ASP A 8 -7.95 5.76 -15.00
N PRO A 9 -6.61 5.67 -14.93
CA PRO A 9 -5.94 4.89 -13.89
C PRO A 9 -6.17 5.41 -12.47
N LYS A 10 -6.66 6.64 -12.33
CA LYS A 10 -7.06 7.23 -11.04
C LYS A 10 -8.39 6.70 -10.52
N ASN A 11 -9.16 6.02 -11.36
CA ASN A 11 -10.39 5.36 -10.92
C ASN A 11 -10.04 4.16 -10.03
N ASP A 12 -10.71 4.00 -8.91
CA ASP A 12 -10.44 2.96 -7.90
C ASP A 12 -10.41 1.55 -8.49
N VAL A 13 -11.39 1.23 -9.34
CA VAL A 13 -11.49 -0.09 -9.98
C VAL A 13 -10.37 -0.30 -10.98
N ALA A 14 -10.08 0.71 -11.80
CA ALA A 14 -9.01 0.65 -12.78
C ALA A 14 -7.64 0.53 -12.09
N PHE A 15 -7.40 1.33 -11.04
CA PHE A 15 -6.18 1.28 -10.27
C PHE A 15 -5.91 -0.10 -9.67
N ARG A 16 -6.90 -0.69 -9.01
CA ARG A 16 -6.78 -2.04 -8.44
C ARG A 16 -6.55 -3.11 -9.50
N ARG A 17 -7.17 -2.98 -10.66
CA ARG A 17 -6.96 -3.91 -11.78
C ARG A 17 -5.58 -3.79 -12.39
N ILE A 18 -5.04 -2.60 -12.49
CA ILE A 18 -3.70 -2.37 -13.04
C ILE A 18 -2.62 -2.85 -12.06
N PHE A 19 -2.71 -2.42 -10.80
CA PHE A 19 -1.64 -2.62 -9.82
C PHE A 19 -1.89 -3.76 -8.84
N GLY A 20 -3.11 -4.24 -8.69
CA GLY A 20 -3.50 -5.20 -7.67
C GLY A 20 -3.76 -6.62 -8.18
N THR A 21 -3.34 -6.98 -9.39
CA THR A 21 -3.58 -8.30 -9.98
C THR A 21 -2.30 -9.05 -10.27
N GLU A 22 -2.33 -10.37 -10.10
CA GLU A 22 -1.18 -11.26 -10.38
C GLU A 22 -0.67 -11.11 -11.80
N ARG A 23 -1.56 -10.91 -12.76
CA ARG A 23 -1.21 -10.74 -14.16
C ARG A 23 -0.31 -9.54 -14.42
N ASN A 24 -0.46 -8.48 -13.64
CA ASN A 24 0.23 -7.21 -13.82
C ASN A 24 1.27 -6.96 -12.71
N LYS A 25 1.75 -8.00 -12.06
CA LYS A 25 2.69 -7.91 -10.95
C LYS A 25 3.99 -7.18 -11.32
N ASP A 26 4.48 -7.35 -12.53
CA ASP A 26 5.63 -6.66 -13.08
C ASP A 26 5.42 -5.13 -13.13
N ILE A 27 4.23 -4.68 -13.52
CA ILE A 27 3.87 -3.26 -13.54
C ILE A 27 3.94 -2.68 -12.12
N LEU A 28 3.40 -3.41 -11.14
CA LEU A 28 3.46 -3.00 -9.73
C LEU A 28 4.90 -2.89 -9.23
N ILE A 29 5.74 -3.87 -9.55
CA ILE A 29 7.16 -3.88 -9.15
C ILE A 29 7.89 -2.66 -9.71
N HIS A 30 7.71 -2.38 -11.01
CA HIS A 30 8.31 -1.20 -11.63
C HIS A 30 7.83 0.09 -10.98
N PHE A 31 6.53 0.21 -10.75
CA PHE A 31 5.94 1.37 -10.09
C PHE A 31 6.53 1.62 -8.70
N ILE A 32 6.62 0.59 -7.86
CA ILE A 32 7.18 0.73 -6.50
C ILE A 32 8.65 1.12 -6.56
N ASN A 33 9.45 0.48 -7.43
CA ASN A 33 10.87 0.79 -7.58
C ASN A 33 11.09 2.24 -8.03
N ASP A 34 10.26 2.74 -8.95
CA ASP A 34 10.36 4.10 -9.44
C ASP A 34 9.97 5.12 -8.37
N VAL A 35 8.85 4.90 -7.68
CA VAL A 35 8.37 5.82 -6.63
C VAL A 35 9.35 5.91 -5.45
N LEU A 36 9.91 4.77 -5.04
CA LEU A 36 10.86 4.71 -3.93
C LEU A 36 12.32 4.94 -4.38
N GLU A 37 12.55 5.17 -5.68
CA GLU A 37 13.89 5.39 -6.26
C GLU A 37 14.89 4.27 -5.94
N LEU A 38 14.39 3.02 -5.87
CA LEU A 38 15.21 1.87 -5.54
C LEU A 38 16.10 1.45 -6.72
N LYS A 39 17.38 1.24 -6.45
CA LYS A 39 18.36 0.90 -7.47
C LYS A 39 19.25 -0.25 -7.03
N GLY A 40 19.80 -0.96 -8.03
CA GLY A 40 20.78 -2.03 -7.81
C GLY A 40 20.22 -3.14 -6.91
N ALA A 41 20.99 -3.50 -5.89
CA ALA A 41 20.64 -4.56 -4.95
C ALA A 41 19.41 -4.26 -4.07
N ASN A 42 19.02 -2.98 -3.98
CA ASN A 42 17.85 -2.56 -3.20
C ASN A 42 16.54 -2.66 -3.98
N LYS A 43 16.59 -2.96 -5.27
CA LYS A 43 15.38 -3.12 -6.08
C LYS A 43 14.50 -4.25 -5.57
N ILE A 44 13.20 -3.99 -5.57
CA ILE A 44 12.19 -5.03 -5.42
C ILE A 44 12.18 -5.86 -6.71
N GLN A 45 12.34 -7.16 -6.56
CA GLN A 45 12.35 -8.12 -7.67
C GLN A 45 11.10 -8.98 -7.69
N GLU A 46 10.49 -9.15 -6.53
CA GLU A 46 9.30 -9.98 -6.37
C GLU A 46 8.36 -9.36 -5.34
N VAL A 47 7.06 -9.47 -5.60
CA VAL A 47 6.01 -9.14 -4.64
C VAL A 47 5.02 -10.29 -4.52
N THR A 48 4.49 -10.44 -3.32
CA THR A 48 3.38 -11.36 -3.02
C THR A 48 2.22 -10.52 -2.55
N PHE A 49 1.06 -10.65 -3.21
CA PHE A 49 -0.15 -9.97 -2.76
C PHE A 49 -0.66 -10.55 -1.45
N LEU A 50 -1.06 -9.67 -0.56
CA LEU A 50 -1.77 -9.99 0.68
C LEU A 50 -3.22 -9.55 0.54
N SER A 51 -4.08 -10.03 1.44
CA SER A 51 -5.48 -9.56 1.45
C SER A 51 -5.53 -8.05 1.70
N PRO A 52 -6.15 -7.28 0.82
CA PRO A 52 -6.33 -5.84 1.02
C PRO A 52 -7.34 -5.54 2.15
N ILE A 53 -8.11 -6.54 2.55
CA ILE A 53 -9.07 -6.44 3.64
C ILE A 53 -8.33 -6.68 4.94
N GLN A 54 -8.36 -5.68 5.81
CA GLN A 54 -7.79 -5.77 7.14
C GLN A 54 -8.93 -6.02 8.14
N GLU A 55 -9.13 -7.29 8.47
CA GLU A 55 -10.12 -7.70 9.46
C GLU A 55 -9.85 -7.05 10.82
N PRO A 56 -10.91 -6.63 11.53
CA PRO A 56 -10.75 -6.11 12.88
C PRO A 56 -10.36 -7.23 13.84
N GLU A 57 -9.44 -6.94 14.73
CA GLU A 57 -9.04 -7.87 15.80
C GLU A 57 -10.18 -8.10 16.81
N ILE A 58 -11.07 -7.14 16.91
CA ILE A 58 -12.24 -7.16 17.79
C ILE A 58 -13.46 -6.84 16.93
N VAL A 59 -14.53 -7.61 17.07
CA VAL A 59 -15.79 -7.45 16.30
C VAL A 59 -16.35 -6.02 16.31
N ALA A 60 -16.10 -5.27 17.39
CA ALA A 60 -16.54 -3.88 17.51
C ALA A 60 -15.72 -2.87 16.70
N LYS A 61 -14.55 -3.27 16.17
CA LYS A 61 -13.72 -2.37 15.36
C LYS A 61 -14.11 -2.43 13.89
N LYS A 62 -14.00 -1.30 13.22
CA LYS A 62 -14.31 -1.19 11.80
C LYS A 62 -13.32 -1.99 10.96
N GLN A 63 -13.84 -2.81 10.05
CA GLN A 63 -13.08 -3.39 8.97
C GLN A 63 -12.48 -2.28 8.09
N SER A 64 -11.25 -2.42 7.70
CA SER A 64 -10.59 -1.50 6.78
C SER A 64 -10.13 -2.21 5.52
N MET A 65 -10.21 -1.54 4.39
CA MET A 65 -9.74 -2.05 3.12
C MET A 65 -8.81 -1.03 2.48
N VAL A 66 -7.67 -1.50 2.02
CA VAL A 66 -6.71 -0.73 1.24
C VAL A 66 -6.78 -1.12 -0.24
N ASP A 67 -6.28 -0.28 -1.14
CA ASP A 67 -6.35 -0.58 -2.57
C ASP A 67 -5.43 -1.74 -2.94
N VAL A 68 -4.17 -1.68 -2.55
CA VAL A 68 -3.20 -2.75 -2.76
C VAL A 68 -2.39 -2.96 -1.50
N LEU A 69 -2.24 -4.22 -1.10
CA LEU A 69 -1.34 -4.64 -0.03
C LEU A 69 -0.48 -5.79 -0.55
N CYS A 70 0.82 -5.62 -0.50
CA CYS A 70 1.78 -6.65 -0.89
C CYS A 70 2.98 -6.68 0.05
N LYS A 71 3.80 -7.72 -0.08
CA LYS A 71 5.11 -7.80 0.55
C LYS A 71 6.18 -8.10 -0.50
N ASP A 72 7.36 -7.54 -0.32
CA ASP A 72 8.51 -7.81 -1.17
C ASP A 72 9.22 -9.12 -0.79
N GLN A 73 10.30 -9.44 -1.50
CA GLN A 73 11.12 -10.64 -1.26
C GLN A 73 11.76 -10.67 0.15
N ASN A 74 11.89 -9.53 0.81
CA ASN A 74 12.44 -9.39 2.15
C ASN A 74 11.37 -9.40 3.26
N GLY A 75 10.09 -9.48 2.88
CA GLY A 75 8.97 -9.45 3.80
C GLY A 75 8.51 -8.04 4.20
N VAL A 76 9.08 -6.98 3.62
CA VAL A 76 8.62 -5.61 3.81
C VAL A 76 7.23 -5.48 3.20
N GLN A 77 6.27 -5.00 3.98
CA GLN A 77 4.91 -4.80 3.50
C GLN A 77 4.76 -3.42 2.88
N ILE A 78 4.03 -3.35 1.78
CA ILE A 78 3.80 -2.12 1.03
C ILE A 78 2.30 -1.97 0.81
N ILE A 79 1.77 -0.85 1.29
CA ILE A 79 0.38 -0.43 1.08
C ILE A 79 0.40 0.67 0.01
N ILE A 80 -0.48 0.56 -0.96
CA ILE A 80 -0.63 1.58 -2.01
C ILE A 80 -2.10 1.99 -2.05
N GLU A 81 -2.33 3.30 -1.96
CA GLU A 81 -3.65 3.93 -1.98
C GLU A 81 -3.72 5.01 -3.05
N MET A 82 -4.79 5.00 -3.81
CA MET A 82 -5.16 6.08 -4.73
C MET A 82 -6.26 6.95 -4.12
N GLN A 83 -5.95 8.20 -3.83
CA GLN A 83 -6.88 9.15 -3.23
C GLN A 83 -7.05 10.39 -4.11
N VAL A 84 -8.03 10.38 -4.98
CA VAL A 84 -8.27 11.49 -5.92
C VAL A 84 -8.91 12.69 -5.22
N SER A 85 -9.94 12.44 -4.41
CA SER A 85 -10.64 13.51 -3.70
C SER A 85 -10.01 13.79 -2.34
N PRO A 86 -9.83 15.06 -1.97
CA PRO A 86 -9.37 15.39 -0.61
C PRO A 86 -10.30 14.78 0.43
N GLN A 87 -9.70 14.16 1.44
CA GLN A 87 -10.43 13.57 2.56
C GLN A 87 -9.82 14.02 3.87
N GLU A 88 -10.66 14.57 4.74
CA GLU A 88 -10.24 14.96 6.08
C GLU A 88 -9.73 13.74 6.88
N GLY A 89 -8.60 13.91 7.54
CA GLY A 89 -7.98 12.85 8.34
C GLY A 89 -7.30 11.75 7.52
N PHE A 90 -7.02 11.98 6.25
CA PHE A 90 -6.34 11.00 5.40
C PHE A 90 -4.99 10.57 5.97
N GLU A 91 -4.18 11.52 6.46
CA GLU A 91 -2.86 11.24 7.04
C GLU A 91 -2.95 10.33 8.27
N LYS A 92 -3.94 10.58 9.12
CA LYS A 92 -4.20 9.72 10.30
C LYS A 92 -4.68 8.33 9.89
N ARG A 93 -5.50 8.25 8.84
CA ARG A 93 -5.94 6.98 8.27
C ARG A 93 -4.76 6.18 7.72
N ALA A 94 -3.87 6.84 6.99
CA ALA A 94 -2.66 6.20 6.46
C ALA A 94 -1.78 5.63 7.58
N GLN A 95 -1.55 6.40 8.65
CA GLN A 95 -0.83 5.94 9.82
C GLN A 95 -1.53 4.75 10.50
N TYR A 96 -2.84 4.82 10.62
CA TYR A 96 -3.62 3.74 11.23
C TYR A 96 -3.53 2.44 10.43
N TYR A 97 -3.62 2.51 9.11
CA TYR A 97 -3.48 1.33 8.26
C TYR A 97 -2.07 0.73 8.30
N ALA A 98 -1.05 1.58 8.27
CA ALA A 98 0.33 1.13 8.41
C ALA A 98 0.59 0.49 9.76
N ALA A 99 0.14 1.10 10.85
CA ALA A 99 0.27 0.55 12.20
C ALA A 99 -0.45 -0.79 12.36
N LYS A 100 -1.64 -0.91 11.76
CA LYS A 100 -2.42 -2.15 11.78
C LYS A 100 -1.71 -3.28 11.01
N ALA A 101 -1.16 -2.99 9.84
CA ALA A 101 -0.36 -3.94 9.08
C ALA A 101 0.91 -4.36 9.84
N TYR A 102 1.55 -3.43 10.51
CA TYR A 102 2.73 -3.68 11.33
C TYR A 102 2.42 -4.59 12.52
N SER A 103 1.39 -4.27 13.29
CA SER A 103 1.00 -5.04 14.47
C SER A 103 0.56 -6.47 14.14
N ARG A 104 -0.06 -6.66 12.99
CA ARG A 104 -0.53 -7.98 12.55
C ARG A 104 0.59 -9.00 12.30
N GLN A 105 1.81 -8.54 12.11
CA GLN A 105 2.95 -9.45 11.96
C GLN A 105 3.19 -10.31 13.21
N LEU A 106 2.72 -9.86 14.36
CA LEU A 106 2.84 -10.57 15.66
C LEU A 106 1.60 -11.36 16.05
N ASN A 107 0.56 -11.43 15.21
CA ASN A 107 -0.70 -12.08 15.57
C ASN A 107 -0.48 -13.57 15.86
N LYS A 108 -1.07 -14.01 16.98
CA LYS A 108 -1.12 -15.41 17.40
C LYS A 108 -1.79 -16.27 16.31
N GLY A 109 -1.16 -17.35 15.93
CA GLY A 109 -1.65 -18.29 14.90
C GLY A 109 -0.78 -18.35 13.65
N LYS A 110 0.16 -17.44 13.51
CA LYS A 110 1.26 -17.58 12.55
C LYS A 110 2.46 -18.09 13.30
N ILE A 111 2.79 -19.36 13.10
CA ILE A 111 4.03 -20.05 13.45
C ILE A 111 4.63 -19.59 14.78
N GLU A 112 4.73 -20.52 15.75
CA GLU A 112 5.46 -20.31 16.99
C GLU A 112 6.78 -19.58 16.71
N GLY A 113 6.97 -18.39 17.29
CA GLY A 113 8.26 -17.72 17.31
C GLY A 113 8.38 -16.38 16.61
N CYS A 114 7.30 -15.74 16.15
CA CYS A 114 7.44 -14.36 15.66
C CYS A 114 7.81 -13.43 16.84
N ARG A 115 9.05 -12.96 16.83
CA ARG A 115 9.60 -12.08 17.87
C ARG A 115 9.58 -10.63 17.39
N TYR A 116 9.66 -9.67 18.31
CA TYR A 116 9.73 -8.25 17.96
C TYR A 116 10.88 -7.94 16.98
N GLN A 117 11.99 -8.65 17.10
CA GLN A 117 13.14 -8.49 16.20
C GLN A 117 12.88 -8.96 14.77
N ASP A 118 11.86 -9.77 14.54
CA ASP A 118 11.49 -10.29 13.22
C ASP A 118 10.50 -9.37 12.48
N LEU A 119 10.04 -8.31 13.14
CA LEU A 119 9.15 -7.32 12.54
C LEU A 119 9.81 -6.65 11.34
N LYS A 120 9.08 -6.59 10.23
CA LYS A 120 9.49 -5.91 9.01
C LYS A 120 8.83 -4.54 8.90
N ALA A 121 9.49 -3.62 8.22
CA ALA A 121 8.92 -2.32 7.95
C ALA A 121 7.60 -2.41 7.16
N VAL A 122 6.77 -1.39 7.31
CA VAL A 122 5.60 -1.17 6.46
C VAL A 122 5.77 0.18 5.78
N ILE A 123 5.68 0.18 4.46
CA ILE A 123 5.74 1.38 3.62
C ILE A 123 4.33 1.69 3.16
N PHE A 124 3.91 2.94 3.31
CA PHE A 124 2.64 3.43 2.79
C PHE A 124 2.89 4.41 1.65
N ILE A 125 2.43 4.08 0.46
CA ILE A 125 2.49 4.94 -0.73
C ILE A 125 1.09 5.47 -0.98
N ALA A 126 0.92 6.79 -0.89
CA ALA A 126 -0.31 7.47 -1.24
C ALA A 126 -0.12 8.25 -2.54
N ILE A 127 -0.99 8.00 -3.52
CA ILE A 127 -1.08 8.79 -4.73
C ILE A 127 -2.27 9.72 -4.55
N ILE A 128 -1.99 11.01 -4.46
CA ILE A 128 -3.00 12.03 -4.13
C ILE A 128 -2.99 13.14 -5.18
N ASP A 129 -4.15 13.73 -5.41
CA ASP A 129 -4.33 14.83 -6.35
C ASP A 129 -4.51 16.19 -5.64
N ASN A 130 -3.90 16.31 -4.45
CA ASN A 130 -3.93 17.54 -3.65
C ASN A 130 -2.68 17.65 -2.77
N ILE A 131 -2.38 18.86 -2.32
CA ILE A 131 -1.24 19.11 -1.43
C ILE A 131 -1.67 18.87 0.03
N ILE A 132 -1.09 17.86 0.67
CA ILE A 132 -1.34 17.55 2.09
C ILE A 132 -0.40 18.37 2.99
N PHE A 133 0.89 18.44 2.64
CA PHE A 133 1.92 19.11 3.45
C PHE A 133 2.24 20.47 2.85
N LYS A 134 1.47 21.49 3.21
CA LYS A 134 1.56 22.85 2.64
C LYS A 134 2.89 23.55 2.99
N ASP A 135 3.49 23.20 4.12
CA ASP A 135 4.68 23.86 4.65
C ASP A 135 5.99 23.15 4.30
N LYS A 136 5.92 22.08 3.53
CA LYS A 136 7.10 21.33 3.11
C LYS A 136 7.30 21.42 1.63
N ILE A 137 8.37 22.07 1.23
CA ILE A 137 8.83 22.07 -0.15
C ILE A 137 9.70 20.82 -0.33
N PHE A 138 9.17 19.82 -1.03
CA PHE A 138 9.96 18.66 -1.43
C PHE A 138 10.60 18.96 -2.79
N TYR A 139 11.88 19.22 -2.78
CA TYR A 139 12.65 19.23 -4.00
C TYR A 139 13.07 17.79 -4.33
N LYS A 140 12.76 17.39 -5.52
CA LYS A 140 13.42 16.24 -6.14
C LYS A 140 14.55 16.72 -7.01
#